data_c81896967e1d900f903e63e5000dc962
#
_entry.id   c81896967e1d900f903e63e5000dc962
#
_cell.length_a   1.000
_cell.length_b   1.000
_cell.length_c   1.000
_cell.angle_alpha   90.00
_cell.angle_beta   90.00
_cell.angle_gamma   90.00
#
_symmetry.space_group_name_H-M   'P 1'
#
loop_
_entity.id
_entity.type
_entity.pdbx_description
1 polymer ?
#
loop_
_entity_poly.entity_id
_entity_poly.type
_entity_poly.pdbx_seq_one_letter_code
_entity_poly.pdbx_strand_id
1 'polypeptide(L)'
;NQKNILAPKNLLKEVAKVFSDNRAWWAILFLIFINLGSGVYEVIYNKFFLEELNWTGQMIGKLRPWGLLSGGLMGLTAGILGTYYQRHLLLFFFIFTQILIYFFLGIFSDGISNSFAYTIIIGIDMAGAAISVCMFAILMAFCFSQTSATNFGIFMGASYFMVRRFSKNTFW
;
A
#
# COMPACT_ATOMS: atom_id res chain seq x y z
N ASN A 1 -20.19 20.77 26.52
CA ASN A 1 -18.86 20.58 25.88
C ASN A 1 -18.99 20.87 24.39
N GLN A 2 -18.97 22.15 24.03
CA GLN A 2 -18.86 22.57 22.63
C GLN A 2 -17.46 22.17 22.17
N LYS A 3 -17.38 21.20 21.26
CA LYS A 3 -16.18 20.93 20.47
C LYS A 3 -15.83 22.22 19.73
N ASN A 4 -14.72 22.86 20.07
CA ASN A 4 -14.13 23.95 19.31
C ASN A 4 -13.91 23.44 17.86
N ILE A 5 -14.87 23.73 16.99
CA ILE A 5 -14.72 23.55 15.54
C ILE A 5 -13.68 24.60 15.15
N LEU A 6 -12.46 24.12 14.89
CA LEU A 6 -11.34 24.97 14.48
C LEU A 6 -11.75 25.80 13.27
N ALA A 7 -11.62 27.11 13.37
CA ALA A 7 -11.89 28.00 12.25
C ALA A 7 -10.96 27.64 11.07
N PRO A 8 -11.45 27.69 9.81
CA PRO A 8 -10.69 27.23 8.63
C PRO A 8 -9.31 27.87 8.49
N LYS A 9 -9.11 29.10 8.98
CA LYS A 9 -7.79 29.76 9.03
C LYS A 9 -6.77 29.05 9.95
N ASN A 10 -7.23 28.39 11.01
CA ASN A 10 -6.36 27.66 11.92
C ASN A 10 -5.96 26.29 11.31
N LEU A 11 -6.85 25.66 10.54
CA LEU A 11 -6.56 24.44 9.80
C LEU A 11 -5.40 24.63 8.81
N LEU A 12 -5.41 25.70 8.02
CA LEU A 12 -4.33 26.00 7.07
C LEU A 12 -2.98 26.23 7.76
N LYS A 13 -2.95 26.91 8.90
CA LYS A 13 -1.73 27.10 9.70
C LYS A 13 -1.20 25.78 10.25
N GLU A 14 -2.08 24.90 10.70
CA GLU A 14 -1.68 23.58 11.23
C GLU A 14 -1.19 22.66 10.12
N VAL A 15 -1.83 22.68 8.95
CA VAL A 15 -1.35 21.98 7.76
C VAL A 15 0.05 22.48 7.37
N ALA A 16 0.26 23.79 7.32
CA ALA A 16 1.57 24.38 7.03
C ALA A 16 2.64 23.96 8.06
N LYS A 17 2.25 23.83 9.34
CA LYS A 17 3.15 23.39 10.40
C LYS A 17 3.58 21.91 10.22
N VAL A 18 2.69 21.05 9.74
CA VAL A 18 3.03 19.64 9.42
C VAL A 18 4.05 19.57 8.29
N PHE A 19 3.88 20.37 7.24
CA PHE A 19 4.83 20.44 6.13
C PHE A 19 6.14 21.14 6.50
N SER A 20 6.21 21.84 7.62
CA SER A 20 7.44 22.42 8.14
C SER A 20 8.30 21.41 8.93
N ASP A 21 7.74 20.25 9.31
CA ASP A 21 8.48 19.19 9.98
C ASP A 21 9.19 18.30 8.95
N ASN A 22 10.51 18.22 9.04
CA ASN A 22 11.32 17.40 8.16
C ASN A 22 10.95 15.91 8.21
N ARG A 23 10.42 15.44 9.35
CA ARG A 23 9.93 14.06 9.52
C ARG A 23 8.71 13.75 8.67
N ALA A 24 7.83 14.73 8.49
CA ALA A 24 6.65 14.60 7.63
C ALA A 24 7.04 14.41 6.16
N TRP A 25 8.07 15.12 5.69
CA TRP A 25 8.59 14.95 4.34
C TRP A 25 9.16 13.55 4.09
N TRP A 26 9.90 13.00 5.05
CA TRP A 26 10.38 11.62 4.94
C TRP A 26 9.24 10.60 4.91
N ALA A 27 8.19 10.81 5.70
CA ALA A 27 7.00 9.95 5.68
C ALA A 27 6.25 10.04 4.33
N ILE A 28 6.09 11.25 3.77
CA ILE A 28 5.47 11.45 2.44
C ILE A 28 6.31 10.79 1.36
N LEU A 29 7.61 10.99 1.37
CA LEU A 29 8.54 10.44 0.39
C LEU A 29 8.52 8.91 0.41
N PHE A 30 8.51 8.31 1.60
CA PHE A 30 8.38 6.88 1.81
C PHE A 30 7.05 6.33 1.27
N LEU A 31 5.92 7.03 1.53
CA LEU A 31 4.61 6.71 0.98
C LEU A 31 4.61 6.73 -0.55
N ILE A 32 5.21 7.75 -1.14
CA ILE A 32 5.31 7.90 -2.59
C ILE A 32 6.07 6.71 -3.18
N PHE A 33 7.22 6.34 -2.60
CA PHE A 33 8.03 5.23 -3.10
C PHE A 33 7.30 3.89 -3.03
N ILE A 34 6.61 3.59 -1.92
CA ILE A 34 5.83 2.35 -1.80
C ILE A 34 4.70 2.31 -2.82
N ASN A 35 3.95 3.40 -2.97
CA ASN A 35 2.84 3.45 -3.93
C ASN A 35 3.31 3.43 -5.38
N LEU A 36 4.44 4.07 -5.69
CA LEU A 36 5.07 4.00 -7.02
C LEU A 36 5.48 2.56 -7.35
N GLY A 37 6.15 1.89 -6.41
CA GLY A 37 6.55 0.50 -6.57
C GLY A 37 5.35 -0.42 -6.84
N SER A 38 4.28 -0.26 -6.08
CA SER A 38 3.03 -1.02 -6.28
C SER A 38 2.38 -0.73 -7.63
N GLY A 39 2.36 0.54 -8.07
CA GLY A 39 1.78 0.93 -9.36
C GLY A 39 2.56 0.39 -10.56
N VAL A 40 3.89 0.47 -10.53
CA VAL A 40 4.75 -0.10 -11.58
C VAL A 40 4.57 -1.62 -11.64
N TYR A 41 4.53 -2.26 -10.47
CA TYR A 41 4.31 -3.70 -10.40
C TYR A 41 2.95 -4.11 -11.00
N GLU A 42 1.86 -3.40 -10.68
CA GLU A 42 0.52 -3.72 -11.19
C GLU A 42 0.48 -3.69 -12.75
N VAL A 43 1.20 -2.77 -13.37
CA VAL A 43 1.31 -2.69 -14.84
C VAL A 43 2.10 -3.88 -15.41
N ILE A 44 3.27 -4.16 -14.87
CA ILE A 44 4.14 -5.26 -15.34
C ILE A 44 3.45 -6.61 -15.14
N TYR A 45 2.83 -6.80 -14.01
CA TYR A 45 2.09 -7.97 -13.60
C TYR A 45 0.93 -8.28 -14.56
N ASN A 46 0.05 -7.31 -14.80
CA ASN A 46 -1.07 -7.51 -15.71
C ASN A 46 -0.59 -7.87 -17.12
N LYS A 47 0.46 -7.21 -17.61
CA LYS A 47 1.04 -7.50 -18.92
C LYS A 47 1.60 -8.93 -18.97
N PHE A 48 2.36 -9.34 -17.96
CA PHE A 48 2.94 -10.69 -17.86
C PHE A 48 1.85 -11.78 -17.91
N PHE A 49 0.78 -11.64 -17.13
CA PHE A 49 -0.28 -12.65 -17.09
C PHE A 49 -1.08 -12.70 -18.39
N LEU A 50 -1.30 -11.57 -19.05
CA LEU A 50 -2.03 -11.51 -20.32
C LEU A 50 -1.20 -12.00 -21.51
N GLU A 51 0.08 -11.61 -21.60
CA GLU A 51 0.92 -11.89 -22.76
C GLU A 51 1.66 -13.23 -22.65
N GLU A 52 2.26 -13.55 -21.49
CA GLU A 52 3.08 -14.76 -21.34
C GLU A 52 2.24 -15.99 -20.95
N LEU A 53 1.28 -15.84 -20.06
CA LEU A 53 0.43 -16.95 -19.62
C LEU A 53 -0.87 -17.07 -20.41
N ASN A 54 -1.12 -16.16 -21.38
CA ASN A 54 -2.34 -16.13 -22.19
C ASN A 54 -3.64 -16.12 -21.34
N TRP A 55 -3.58 -15.48 -20.16
CA TRP A 55 -4.75 -15.38 -19.31
C TRP A 55 -5.75 -14.38 -19.89
N THR A 56 -7.03 -14.69 -19.71
CA THR A 56 -8.09 -13.74 -20.04
C THR A 56 -8.33 -12.79 -18.88
N GLY A 57 -8.80 -11.56 -19.18
CA GLY A 57 -9.19 -10.62 -18.13
C GLY A 57 -10.27 -11.18 -17.18
N GLN A 58 -11.07 -12.15 -17.64
CA GLN A 58 -12.04 -12.86 -16.80
C GLN A 58 -11.36 -13.76 -15.76
N MET A 59 -10.24 -14.39 -16.09
CA MET A 59 -9.47 -15.21 -15.14
C MET A 59 -8.89 -14.35 -14.03
N ILE A 60 -8.28 -13.23 -14.38
CA ILE A 60 -7.75 -12.25 -13.42
C ILE A 60 -8.90 -11.70 -12.54
N GLY A 61 -10.04 -11.38 -13.15
CA GLY A 61 -11.23 -10.89 -12.43
C GLY A 61 -11.79 -11.88 -11.42
N LYS A 62 -11.74 -13.19 -11.71
CA LYS A 62 -12.19 -14.25 -10.77
C LYS A 62 -11.27 -14.41 -9.55
N LEU A 63 -9.99 -14.05 -9.68
CA LEU A 63 -9.03 -14.13 -8.58
C LEU A 63 -9.10 -12.94 -7.62
N ARG A 64 -9.50 -11.79 -8.13
CA ARG A 64 -9.54 -10.55 -7.35
C ARG A 64 -10.35 -10.65 -6.03
N PRO A 65 -11.53 -11.30 -5.97
CA PRO A 65 -12.23 -11.54 -4.70
C PRO A 65 -11.43 -12.36 -3.70
N TRP A 66 -10.72 -13.39 -4.16
CA TRP A 66 -9.89 -14.25 -3.30
C TRP A 66 -8.67 -13.50 -2.76
N GLY A 67 -8.03 -12.69 -3.60
CA GLY A 67 -6.96 -11.78 -3.19
C GLY A 67 -7.42 -10.78 -2.12
N LEU A 68 -8.59 -10.15 -2.31
CA LEU A 68 -9.17 -9.23 -1.34
C LEU A 68 -9.50 -9.92 -0.01
N LEU A 69 -10.06 -11.12 -0.05
CA LEU A 69 -10.44 -11.86 1.15
C LEU A 69 -9.22 -12.31 1.94
N SER A 70 -8.23 -12.89 1.26
CA SER A 70 -6.96 -13.31 1.87
C SER A 70 -6.14 -12.11 2.37
N GLY A 71 -6.10 -11.02 1.59
CA GLY A 71 -5.48 -9.76 1.99
C GLY A 71 -6.16 -9.16 3.22
N GLY A 72 -7.50 -9.17 3.30
CA GLY A 72 -8.24 -8.72 4.48
C GLY A 72 -7.89 -9.52 5.73
N LEU A 73 -7.84 -10.85 5.64
CA LEU A 73 -7.43 -11.72 6.74
C LEU A 73 -5.98 -11.45 7.16
N MET A 74 -5.09 -11.28 6.19
CA MET A 74 -3.68 -10.96 6.48
C MET A 74 -3.52 -9.57 7.08
N GLY A 75 -4.32 -8.59 6.65
CA GLY A 75 -4.35 -7.27 7.26
C GLY A 75 -4.78 -7.31 8.73
N LEU A 76 -5.79 -8.11 9.07
CA LEU A 76 -6.22 -8.34 10.45
C LEU A 76 -5.10 -8.98 11.28
N THR A 77 -4.46 -10.02 10.76
CA THR A 77 -3.33 -10.68 11.45
C THR A 77 -2.15 -9.73 11.63
N ALA A 78 -1.80 -8.93 10.62
CA ALA A 78 -0.76 -7.92 10.72
C ALA A 78 -1.10 -6.84 11.76
N GLY A 79 -2.37 -6.44 11.87
CA GLY A 79 -2.85 -5.53 12.90
C GLY A 79 -2.67 -6.10 14.31
N ILE A 80 -3.04 -7.36 14.52
CA ILE A 80 -2.87 -8.06 15.79
C ILE A 80 -1.38 -8.21 16.13
N LEU A 81 -0.55 -8.67 15.18
CA LEU A 81 0.88 -8.78 15.35
C LEU A 81 1.54 -7.43 15.69
N GLY A 82 1.04 -6.34 15.13
CA GLY A 82 1.49 -4.97 15.41
C GLY A 82 1.25 -4.50 16.85
N THR A 83 0.43 -5.22 17.64
CA THR A 83 0.28 -4.97 19.08
C THR A 83 1.37 -5.64 19.91
N TYR A 84 1.94 -6.74 19.42
CA TYR A 84 2.96 -7.52 20.12
C TYR A 84 4.40 -7.21 19.68
N TYR A 85 4.56 -6.88 18.40
CA TYR A 85 5.85 -6.62 17.79
C TYR A 85 6.03 -5.15 17.41
N GLN A 86 7.27 -4.72 17.27
CA GLN A 86 7.57 -3.37 16.77
C GLN A 86 7.09 -3.21 15.33
N ARG A 87 6.25 -2.21 15.10
CA ARG A 87 5.57 -1.98 13.80
C ARG A 87 6.54 -1.84 12.63
N HIS A 88 7.72 -1.25 12.85
CA HIS A 88 8.73 -1.12 11.80
C HIS A 88 9.38 -2.46 11.43
N LEU A 89 9.61 -3.33 12.40
CA LEU A 89 10.14 -4.68 12.13
C LEU A 89 9.15 -5.50 11.30
N LEU A 90 7.86 -5.43 11.64
CA LEU A 90 6.80 -6.09 10.85
C LEU A 90 6.72 -5.53 9.43
N LEU A 91 6.81 -4.20 9.28
CA LEU A 91 6.82 -3.56 7.97
C LEU A 91 7.98 -4.07 7.12
N PHE A 92 9.21 -4.08 7.67
CA PHE A 92 10.38 -4.61 6.96
C PHE A 92 10.23 -6.09 6.62
N PHE A 93 9.68 -6.90 7.51
CA PHE A 93 9.43 -8.31 7.26
C PHE A 93 8.47 -8.52 6.09
N PHE A 94 7.35 -7.80 6.03
CA PHE A 94 6.39 -7.92 4.94
C PHE A 94 6.92 -7.37 3.61
N ILE A 95 7.68 -6.27 3.63
CA ILE A 95 8.36 -5.75 2.44
C ILE A 95 9.36 -6.79 1.91
N PHE A 96 10.17 -7.37 2.80
CA PHE A 96 11.13 -8.41 2.42
C PHE A 96 10.42 -9.64 1.83
N THR A 97 9.33 -10.09 2.45
CA THR A 97 8.49 -11.18 1.93
C THR A 97 7.96 -10.86 0.53
N GLN A 98 7.49 -9.65 0.31
CA GLN A 98 6.99 -9.22 -1.00
C GLN A 98 8.11 -9.19 -2.06
N ILE A 99 9.30 -8.71 -1.70
CA ILE A 99 10.47 -8.74 -2.59
C ILE A 99 10.83 -10.19 -2.97
N LEU A 100 10.81 -11.11 -2.00
CA LEU A 100 11.05 -12.52 -2.27
C LEU A 100 10.03 -13.10 -3.24
N ILE A 101 8.75 -12.81 -3.06
CA ILE A 101 7.68 -13.28 -3.96
C ILE A 101 7.93 -12.77 -5.38
N TYR A 102 8.30 -11.49 -5.55
CA TYR A 102 8.62 -10.93 -6.87
C TYR A 102 9.87 -11.55 -7.48
N PHE A 103 10.89 -11.81 -6.67
CA PHE A 103 12.12 -12.46 -7.11
C PHE A 103 11.85 -13.89 -7.60
N PHE A 104 11.04 -14.65 -6.87
CA PHE A 104 10.61 -15.99 -7.30
C PHE A 104 9.78 -15.93 -8.58
N LEU A 105 8.86 -14.98 -8.71
CA LEU A 105 8.09 -14.78 -9.94
C LEU A 105 9.03 -14.52 -11.14
N GLY A 106 10.06 -13.68 -10.97
CA GLY A 106 11.00 -13.36 -12.02
C GLY A 106 11.89 -14.53 -12.45
N ILE A 107 12.32 -15.38 -11.50
CA ILE A 107 13.18 -16.56 -11.82
C ILE A 107 12.38 -17.67 -12.48
N PHE A 108 11.16 -17.92 -12.01
CA PHE A 108 10.32 -19.03 -12.48
C PHE A 108 9.31 -18.60 -13.55
N SER A 109 9.52 -17.44 -14.20
CA SER A 109 8.64 -16.95 -15.26
C SER A 109 8.45 -17.97 -16.39
N ASP A 110 9.50 -18.68 -16.77
CA ASP A 110 9.45 -19.67 -17.82
C ASP A 110 8.84 -20.99 -17.32
N GLY A 111 7.58 -21.27 -17.72
CA GLY A 111 6.91 -22.53 -17.41
C GLY A 111 6.11 -22.58 -16.10
N ILE A 112 5.72 -21.44 -15.59
CA ILE A 112 4.84 -21.36 -14.41
C ILE A 112 3.52 -22.08 -14.65
N SER A 113 3.16 -23.04 -13.78
CA SER A 113 1.84 -23.64 -13.79
C SER A 113 0.79 -22.64 -13.33
N ASN A 114 -0.44 -22.72 -13.86
CA ASN A 114 -1.54 -21.84 -13.47
C ASN A 114 -1.80 -21.86 -11.95
N SER A 115 -1.70 -23.04 -11.30
CA SER A 115 -1.91 -23.14 -9.86
C SER A 115 -0.85 -22.39 -9.05
N PHE A 116 0.40 -22.40 -9.50
CA PHE A 116 1.48 -21.68 -8.85
C PHE A 116 1.33 -20.16 -9.04
N ALA A 117 0.92 -19.74 -10.25
CA ALA A 117 0.61 -18.34 -10.54
C ALA A 117 -0.52 -17.80 -9.63
N TYR A 118 -1.58 -18.59 -9.40
CA TYR A 118 -2.66 -18.22 -8.46
C TYR A 118 -2.14 -18.02 -7.03
N THR A 119 -1.28 -18.92 -6.55
CA THR A 119 -0.71 -18.82 -5.21
C THR A 119 0.15 -17.56 -5.05
N ILE A 120 0.95 -17.22 -6.07
CA ILE A 120 1.77 -16.02 -6.09
C ILE A 120 0.90 -14.76 -6.01
N ILE A 121 -0.16 -14.67 -6.80
CA ILE A 121 -1.07 -13.52 -6.81
C ILE A 121 -1.67 -13.30 -5.43
N ILE A 122 -2.23 -14.36 -4.85
CA ILE A 122 -2.81 -14.29 -3.51
C ILE A 122 -1.75 -13.88 -2.47
N GLY A 123 -0.53 -14.42 -2.58
CA GLY A 123 0.59 -14.04 -1.72
C GLY A 123 0.97 -12.56 -1.80
N ILE A 124 0.94 -11.99 -2.99
CA ILE A 124 1.21 -10.56 -3.22
C ILE A 124 0.12 -9.69 -2.59
N ASP A 125 -1.16 -10.05 -2.79
CA ASP A 125 -2.28 -9.32 -2.20
C ASP A 125 -2.23 -9.39 -0.67
N MET A 126 -1.89 -10.54 -0.10
CA MET A 126 -1.68 -10.71 1.34
C MET A 126 -0.54 -9.83 1.87
N ALA A 127 0.62 -9.86 1.23
CA ALA A 127 1.77 -9.06 1.64
C ALA A 127 1.48 -7.56 1.50
N GLY A 128 0.86 -7.14 0.40
CA GLY A 128 0.45 -5.76 0.15
C GLY A 128 -0.53 -5.22 1.20
N ALA A 129 -1.53 -6.02 1.59
CA ALA A 129 -2.47 -5.66 2.64
C ALA A 129 -1.78 -5.51 4.01
N ALA A 130 -0.88 -6.44 4.36
CA ALA A 130 -0.10 -6.37 5.59
C ALA A 130 0.81 -5.13 5.65
N ILE A 131 1.51 -4.83 4.55
CA ILE A 131 2.33 -3.62 4.42
C ILE A 131 1.48 -2.37 4.63
N SER A 132 0.30 -2.30 3.98
CA SER A 132 -0.61 -1.16 4.10
C SER A 132 -1.06 -0.94 5.55
N VAL A 133 -1.44 -1.99 6.27
CA VAL A 133 -1.84 -1.92 7.67
C VAL A 133 -0.70 -1.44 8.57
N CYS A 134 0.50 -2.01 8.42
CA CYS A 134 1.68 -1.59 9.18
C CYS A 134 2.04 -0.13 8.90
N MET A 135 1.98 0.30 7.64
CA MET A 135 2.26 1.65 7.21
C MET A 135 1.27 2.65 7.80
N PHE A 136 -0.05 2.34 7.73
CA PHE A 136 -1.07 3.19 8.34
C PHE A 136 -0.91 3.30 9.86
N ALA A 137 -0.55 2.19 10.53
CA ALA A 137 -0.29 2.22 11.97
C ALA A 137 0.92 3.08 12.36
N ILE A 138 1.96 3.11 11.52
CA ILE A 138 3.11 4.00 11.70
C ILE A 138 2.73 5.46 11.44
N LEU A 139 2.02 5.73 10.34
CA LEU A 139 1.55 7.08 10.03
C LEU A 139 0.63 7.65 11.10
N MET A 140 -0.29 6.84 11.62
CA MET A 140 -1.13 7.25 12.74
C MET A 140 -0.31 7.60 13.99
N ALA A 141 0.78 6.87 14.25
CA ALA A 141 1.67 7.18 15.37
C ALA A 141 2.39 8.54 15.18
N PHE A 142 2.69 8.95 13.95
CA PHE A 142 3.24 10.29 13.67
C PHE A 142 2.20 11.41 13.77
N CYS A 143 0.92 11.07 13.59
CA CYS A 143 -0.17 12.04 13.61
C CYS A 143 -0.74 12.32 15.02
N PHE A 144 -0.03 11.96 16.09
CA PHE A 144 -0.47 12.12 17.50
C PHE A 144 -0.48 13.59 17.95
N SER A 145 -1.24 14.45 17.24
CA SER A 145 -1.56 15.81 17.63
C SER A 145 -3.08 16.02 17.59
N GLN A 146 -3.57 17.15 18.11
CA GLN A 146 -5.00 17.48 18.08
C GLN A 146 -5.64 17.50 16.68
N THR A 147 -4.83 17.51 15.64
CA THR A 147 -5.21 17.49 14.20
C THR A 147 -4.89 16.16 13.50
N SER A 148 -4.73 15.09 14.25
CA SER A 148 -4.30 13.78 13.72
C SER A 148 -5.14 13.28 12.54
N ALA A 149 -6.46 13.43 12.59
CA ALA A 149 -7.35 13.00 11.52
C ALA A 149 -7.16 13.81 10.23
N THR A 150 -6.96 15.12 10.35
CA THR A 150 -6.72 16.00 9.20
C THR A 150 -5.36 15.71 8.56
N ASN A 151 -4.32 15.52 9.35
CA ASN A 151 -2.98 15.19 8.89
C ASN A 151 -2.97 13.83 8.17
N PHE A 152 -3.63 12.83 8.76
CA PHE A 152 -3.79 11.52 8.13
C PHE A 152 -4.54 11.63 6.80
N GLY A 153 -5.64 12.39 6.74
CA GLY A 153 -6.40 12.64 5.51
C GLY A 153 -5.56 13.30 4.42
N ILE A 154 -4.68 14.24 4.78
CA ILE A 154 -3.76 14.91 3.84
C ILE A 154 -2.74 13.91 3.28
N PHE A 155 -2.11 13.10 4.14
CA PHE A 155 -1.16 12.07 3.71
C PHE A 155 -1.81 11.07 2.76
N MET A 156 -3.01 10.60 3.08
CA MET A 156 -3.78 9.68 2.25
C MET A 156 -4.19 10.32 0.92
N GLY A 157 -4.68 11.56 0.96
CA GLY A 157 -5.07 12.30 -0.24
C GLY A 157 -3.89 12.56 -1.18
N ALA A 158 -2.74 12.94 -0.65
CA ALA A 158 -1.52 13.17 -1.43
C ALA A 158 -1.03 11.88 -2.10
N SER A 159 -1.01 10.76 -1.36
CA SER A 159 -0.60 9.46 -1.91
C SER A 159 -1.54 8.99 -3.02
N TYR A 160 -2.87 9.09 -2.81
CA TYR A 160 -3.87 8.70 -3.80
C TYR A 160 -3.84 9.57 -5.05
N PHE A 161 -3.65 10.88 -4.90
CA PHE A 161 -3.56 11.82 -6.02
C PHE A 161 -2.35 11.53 -6.91
N MET A 162 -1.21 11.22 -6.32
CA MET A 162 0.00 10.84 -7.04
C MET A 162 -0.19 9.56 -7.85
N VAL A 163 -0.71 8.50 -7.23
CA VAL A 163 -0.98 7.22 -7.90
C VAL A 163 -1.92 7.42 -9.09
N ARG A 164 -3.00 8.18 -8.90
CA ARG A 164 -3.98 8.44 -9.97
C ARG A 164 -3.41 9.25 -11.12
N ARG A 165 -2.51 10.19 -10.84
CA ARG A 165 -1.85 11.00 -11.87
C ARG A 165 -0.86 10.17 -12.68
N PHE A 166 -0.10 9.29 -12.04
CA PHE A 166 0.81 8.37 -12.72
C PHE A 166 0.05 7.36 -13.57
N SER A 167 -0.99 6.73 -13.03
CA SER A 167 -1.82 5.77 -13.75
C SER A 167 -2.43 6.36 -15.04
N LYS A 168 -2.88 7.61 -15.01
CA LYS A 168 -3.42 8.28 -16.21
C LYS A 168 -2.37 8.57 -17.29
N ASN A 169 -1.12 8.80 -16.91
CA ASN A 169 -0.06 9.13 -17.86
C ASN A 169 0.64 7.90 -18.45
N THR A 170 0.37 6.70 -17.91
CA THR A 170 1.02 5.46 -18.35
C THR A 170 0.11 4.61 -19.28
N PHE A 171 -1.15 4.98 -19.42
CA PHE A 171 -2.16 4.24 -20.20
C PHE A 171 -2.57 4.92 -21.53
N TRP A 172 -1.73 5.83 -22.09
CA TRP A 172 -1.90 6.40 -23.44
C TRP A 172 -0.64 6.20 -24.27
#